data_37bd5107596ab103b43f6995354fb4c8
#
_entry.id   37bd5107596ab103b43f6995354fb4c8
#
_cell.length_a   1.000
_cell.length_b   1.000
_cell.length_c   1.000
_cell.angle_alpha   90.00
_cell.angle_beta   90.00
_cell.angle_gamma   90.00
#
_symmetry.space_group_name_H-M   'P 1'
#
loop_
_entity.id
_entity.type
_entity.pdbx_description
1 polymer ?
#
loop_
_entity_poly.entity_id
_entity_poly.type
_entity_poly.pdbx_seq_one_letter_code
_entity_poly.pdbx_strand_id
1 'polypeptide(L)'
;GLAGGVQSSNLERAQDVASKMRTGTVWINDYHMISPDKPFGGYKQSGIGRELGTAGFNVYRQVKHVHVNPESAGRDNHAQYTALSAEI
;
A
#
# COMPACT_ATOMS: atom_id res chain seq x y z
N GLY A 1 -6.01 14.48 9.71
CA GLY A 1 -6.27 13.55 8.68
C GLY A 1 -5.29 13.52 7.50
N LEU A 2 -5.13 14.62 6.77
CA LEU A 2 -4.32 14.60 5.55
C LEU A 2 -2.85 14.75 5.85
N ALA A 3 -2.46 15.78 6.54
CA ALA A 3 -1.08 16.11 6.78
C ALA A 3 -0.90 16.91 8.07
N GLY A 4 0.31 16.94 8.56
CA GLY A 4 0.70 17.73 9.71
C GLY A 4 2.18 18.05 9.67
N GLY A 5 2.58 18.96 10.55
CA GLY A 5 3.97 19.37 10.65
C GLY A 5 4.41 19.43 12.10
N VAL A 6 5.68 19.11 12.34
CA VAL A 6 6.31 19.22 13.65
C VAL A 6 7.62 19.96 13.47
N GLN A 7 7.85 20.96 14.30
CA GLN A 7 9.10 21.69 14.33
C GLN A 7 9.76 21.54 15.68
N SER A 8 11.01 21.10 15.69
CA SER A 8 11.77 20.93 16.92
C SER A 8 13.25 20.81 16.60
N SER A 9 14.09 21.36 17.46
CA SER A 9 15.53 21.12 17.43
C SER A 9 15.89 19.74 17.98
N ASN A 10 14.98 19.11 18.70
CA ASN A 10 15.13 17.74 19.19
C ASN A 10 14.45 16.78 18.22
N LEU A 11 15.22 16.16 17.32
CA LEU A 11 14.69 15.27 16.29
C LEU A 11 14.04 14.00 16.88
N GLU A 12 14.59 13.48 17.96
CA GLU A 12 14.03 12.28 18.60
C GLU A 12 12.61 12.55 19.11
N ARG A 13 12.42 13.69 19.76
CA ARG A 13 11.11 14.10 20.24
C ARG A 13 10.15 14.37 19.08
N ALA A 14 10.64 14.99 18.01
CA ALA A 14 9.84 15.27 16.83
C ALA A 14 9.34 13.98 16.17
N GLN A 15 10.20 12.96 16.07
CA GLN A 15 9.83 11.66 15.52
C GLN A 15 8.80 10.94 16.41
N ASP A 16 8.94 11.03 17.73
CA ASP A 16 7.97 10.45 18.65
C ASP A 16 6.59 11.10 18.48
N VAL A 17 6.54 12.42 18.43
CA VAL A 17 5.29 13.15 18.20
C VAL A 17 4.69 12.78 16.84
N ALA A 18 5.51 12.74 15.79
CA ALA A 18 5.05 12.42 14.45
C ALA A 18 4.42 11.03 14.37
N SER A 19 5.00 10.04 15.06
CA SER A 19 4.49 8.68 15.08
C SER A 19 3.11 8.57 15.71
N LYS A 20 2.74 9.51 16.56
CA LYS A 20 1.44 9.54 17.25
C LYS A 20 0.39 10.35 16.50
N MET A 21 0.78 11.10 15.48
CA MET A 21 -0.16 11.88 14.68
C MET A 21 -0.89 10.98 13.69
N ARG A 22 -2.19 11.11 13.62
CA ARG A 22 -3.04 10.31 12.73
C ARG A 22 -3.32 11.06 11.44
N THR A 23 -2.26 11.21 10.66
CA THR A 23 -2.29 11.88 9.35
C THR A 23 -1.54 11.04 8.33
N GLY A 24 -1.86 11.24 7.05
CA GLY A 24 -1.20 10.51 5.97
C GLY A 24 0.24 10.91 5.77
N THR A 25 0.56 12.17 6.06
CA THR A 25 1.92 12.70 5.96
C THR A 25 2.23 13.56 7.18
N VAL A 26 3.46 13.44 7.68
CA VAL A 26 3.98 14.34 8.70
C VAL A 26 5.34 14.84 8.24
N TRP A 27 5.51 16.16 8.22
CA TRP A 27 6.81 16.78 7.94
C TRP A 27 7.48 17.20 9.24
N ILE A 28 8.73 16.86 9.39
CA ILE A 28 9.56 17.29 10.52
C ILE A 28 10.52 18.36 10.03
N ASN A 29 10.41 19.55 10.59
CA ASN A 29 11.23 20.73 10.27
C ASN A 29 11.16 21.13 8.79
N ASP A 30 10.07 20.75 8.14
CA ASP A 30 9.79 21.10 6.76
C ASP A 30 8.29 21.21 6.58
N TYR A 31 7.82 21.61 5.41
CA TYR A 31 6.40 21.71 5.14
C TYR A 31 6.11 21.60 3.65
N HIS A 32 5.08 20.84 3.33
CA HIS A 32 4.51 20.75 1.99
C HIS A 32 5.49 20.18 0.95
N MET A 33 6.39 19.34 1.38
CA MET A 33 7.30 18.63 0.49
C MET A 33 6.64 17.34 0.02
N ILE A 34 6.35 17.26 -1.27
CA ILE A 34 5.72 16.11 -1.91
C ILE A 34 6.69 15.53 -2.92
N SER A 35 6.85 14.23 -2.91
CA SER A 35 7.78 13.53 -3.76
C SER A 35 7.07 12.38 -4.47
N PRO A 36 7.36 12.13 -5.77
CA PRO A 36 6.68 11.06 -6.52
C PRO A 36 6.92 9.66 -5.97
N ASP A 37 8.00 9.45 -5.23
CA ASP A 37 8.35 8.16 -4.65
C ASP A 37 7.81 7.95 -3.24
N LYS A 38 7.07 8.91 -2.70
CA LYS A 38 6.48 8.84 -1.36
C LYS A 38 4.96 8.83 -1.45
N PRO A 39 4.29 7.95 -0.70
CA PRO A 39 2.83 7.89 -0.73
C PRO A 39 2.22 9.17 -0.18
N PHE A 40 1.11 9.59 -0.79
CA PHE A 40 0.33 10.75 -0.36
C PHE A 40 -1.14 10.36 -0.23
N GLY A 41 -1.73 10.69 0.88
CA GLY A 41 -3.15 10.43 1.13
C GLY A 41 -3.50 10.62 2.59
N GLY A 42 -4.78 10.71 2.88
CA GLY A 42 -5.27 11.06 4.19
C GLY A 42 -5.66 9.88 5.06
N TYR A 43 -5.81 10.18 6.32
CA TYR A 43 -6.45 9.31 7.31
C TYR A 43 -7.88 9.81 7.55
N LYS A 44 -8.71 8.95 8.11
CA LYS A 44 -10.06 9.31 8.54
C LYS A 44 -10.86 9.95 7.40
N GLN A 45 -11.46 11.11 7.65
CA GLN A 45 -12.31 11.81 6.69
C GLN A 45 -11.53 12.53 5.58
N SER A 46 -10.20 12.59 5.68
CA SER A 46 -9.38 13.20 4.64
C SER A 46 -9.23 12.34 3.41
N GLY A 47 -9.73 11.12 3.44
CA GLY A 47 -9.84 10.28 2.26
C GLY A 47 -9.38 8.86 2.46
N ILE A 48 -9.60 8.06 1.42
CA ILE A 48 -9.25 6.64 1.34
C ILE A 48 -8.22 6.48 0.23
N GLY A 49 -7.25 5.58 0.46
CA GLY A 49 -6.24 5.27 -0.53
C GLY A 49 -5.03 6.17 -0.48
N ARG A 50 -4.14 5.94 -1.40
CA ARG A 50 -2.87 6.66 -1.51
C ARG A 50 -2.55 6.94 -2.97
N GLU A 51 -1.87 8.04 -3.21
CA GLU A 51 -1.24 8.37 -4.48
C GLU A 51 0.27 8.32 -4.29
N LEU A 52 1.01 8.26 -5.38
CA LEU A 52 2.46 8.31 -5.40
C LEU A 52 3.12 7.11 -4.70
N GLY A 53 4.39 6.91 -4.99
CA GLY A 53 5.17 5.81 -4.46
C GLY A 53 4.63 4.43 -4.83
N THR A 54 5.18 3.41 -4.20
CA THR A 54 4.74 2.02 -4.39
C THR A 54 3.28 1.82 -3.94
N ALA A 55 2.88 2.50 -2.86
CA ALA A 55 1.51 2.42 -2.38
C ALA A 55 0.51 2.95 -3.41
N GLY A 56 0.82 4.06 -4.08
CA GLY A 56 -0.01 4.60 -5.14
C GLY A 56 -0.09 3.68 -6.36
N PHE A 57 1.03 3.09 -6.73
CA PHE A 57 1.09 2.11 -7.81
C PHE A 57 0.21 0.89 -7.53
N ASN A 58 0.24 0.39 -6.29
CA ASN A 58 -0.51 -0.79 -5.90
C ASN A 58 -2.03 -0.58 -5.90
N VAL A 59 -2.52 0.65 -5.83
CA VAL A 59 -3.96 0.95 -5.93
C VAL A 59 -4.53 0.51 -7.29
N TYR A 60 -3.71 0.55 -8.34
CA TYR A 60 -4.12 0.15 -9.69
C TYR A 60 -3.92 -1.33 -9.97
N ARG A 61 -3.54 -2.09 -8.97
CA ARG A 61 -3.25 -3.53 -9.09
C ARG A 61 -4.24 -4.33 -8.26
N GLN A 62 -4.49 -5.55 -8.73
CA GLN A 62 -5.27 -6.52 -7.99
C GLN A 62 -4.38 -7.65 -7.54
N VAL A 63 -4.64 -8.15 -6.33
CA VAL A 63 -3.95 -9.31 -5.79
C VAL A 63 -4.58 -10.57 -6.35
N LYS A 64 -3.75 -11.45 -6.89
CA LYS A 64 -4.17 -12.76 -7.38
C LYS A 64 -3.35 -13.83 -6.67
N HIS A 65 -4.03 -14.86 -6.21
CA HIS A 65 -3.36 -16.06 -5.71
C HIS A 65 -3.29 -17.09 -6.84
N VAL A 66 -2.09 -17.57 -7.14
CA VAL A 66 -1.88 -18.69 -8.04
C VAL A 66 -1.27 -19.83 -7.25
N HIS A 67 -1.95 -20.96 -7.21
CA HIS A 67 -1.46 -22.14 -6.52
C HIS A 67 -1.03 -23.18 -7.54
N VAL A 68 0.15 -23.73 -7.38
CA VAL A 68 0.68 -24.80 -8.22
C VAL A 68 1.11 -25.95 -7.31
N ASN A 69 0.66 -27.16 -7.62
CA ASN A 69 1.13 -28.34 -6.95
C ASN A 69 2.19 -29.02 -7.82
N PRO A 70 3.49 -28.89 -7.50
CA PRO A 70 4.57 -29.47 -8.29
C PRO A 70 4.56 -31.00 -8.30
N GLU A 71 3.95 -31.63 -7.29
CA GLU A 71 3.85 -33.10 -7.23
C GLU A 71 2.87 -33.66 -8.25
N SER A 72 1.95 -32.87 -8.75
CA SER A 72 1.03 -33.28 -9.81
C SER A 72 1.57 -32.98 -11.22
N ALA A 73 2.76 -32.40 -11.32
CA ALA A 73 3.40 -32.16 -12.61
C ALA A 73 3.65 -33.49 -13.32
N GLY A 74 3.22 -33.60 -14.55
CA GLY A 74 3.32 -34.86 -15.33
C GLY A 74 2.12 -35.79 -15.20
N ARG A 75 1.17 -35.51 -14.32
CA ARG A 75 -0.14 -36.15 -14.29
C ARG A 75 -1.05 -35.54 -15.33
N ASP A 76 -1.85 -36.37 -15.97
CA ASP A 76 -2.84 -35.89 -16.91
C ASP A 76 -4.10 -35.48 -16.15
N ASN A 77 -4.21 -34.19 -15.83
CA ASN A 77 -5.37 -33.59 -15.20
C ASN A 77 -6.25 -32.84 -16.22
N HIS A 78 -6.04 -33.11 -17.50
CA HIS A 78 -6.71 -32.38 -18.57
C HIS A 78 -8.24 -32.45 -18.46
N ALA A 79 -8.77 -33.60 -18.07
CA ALA A 79 -10.21 -33.80 -17.92
C ALA A 79 -10.80 -32.87 -16.84
N GLN A 80 -10.10 -32.66 -15.74
CA GLN A 80 -10.53 -31.76 -14.67
C GLN A 80 -10.53 -30.31 -15.13
N TYR A 81 -9.51 -29.88 -15.82
CA TYR A 81 -9.43 -28.52 -16.34
C TYR A 81 -10.50 -28.25 -17.38
N THR A 82 -10.79 -29.23 -18.22
CA THR A 82 -11.83 -29.12 -19.23
C THR A 82 -13.21 -28.98 -18.58
N ALA A 83 -13.48 -29.73 -17.53
CA ALA A 83 -14.75 -29.65 -16.78
C ALA A 83 -14.91 -28.27 -16.13
N LEU A 84 -13.86 -27.75 -15.49
CA LEU A 84 -13.88 -26.40 -14.87
C LEU A 84 -14.09 -25.32 -15.92
N SER A 85 -13.48 -25.42 -17.07
CA SER A 85 -13.64 -24.46 -18.15
C SER A 85 -15.07 -24.48 -18.69
N ALA A 86 -15.73 -25.62 -18.72
CA ALA A 86 -17.09 -25.75 -19.21
C ALA A 86 -18.13 -25.12 -18.26
N GLU A 87 -17.81 -25.00 -16.97
CA GLU A 87 -18.67 -24.40 -15.96
C GLU A 87 -18.61 -22.86 -15.94
N ILE A 88 -17.58 -22.30 -16.53
CA ILE A 88 -17.38 -20.86 -16.60
C ILE A 88 -18.06 -20.28 -17.83
#